data_b45464e6a9c41a5d85539dd433a8d290
#
_entry.id   b45464e6a9c41a5d85539dd433a8d290
#
_cell.length_a   1.000
_cell.length_b   1.000
_cell.length_c   1.000
_cell.angle_alpha   90.00
_cell.angle_beta   90.00
_cell.angle_gamma   90.00
#
_symmetry.space_group_name_H-M   'P 1'
#
loop_
_entity.id
_entity.type
_entity.pdbx_description
1 polymer ?
#
loop_
_entity_poly.entity_id
_entity_poly.type
_entity_poly.pdbx_seq_one_letter_code
_entity_poly.pdbx_strand_id
1 'polypeptide(L)'
;EDDLTHYYVATYVTDWGEESQPSDPVQMETVLPTWSARLRVNYYDVSLSAYGITKMRIYRSVTSTEQAEFLYIGEVEINPDTSFTHFGDSSYNLGGTTLSTENYDRPAKGLKGLTQMANGVVAGYFGRTVCFSEPYIPYAFPIEYQINTEDNVVGLASMGTNLVVCTQGTPYLFQGTTSSTMTNARIPVQQ
;
A
#
# COMPACT_ATOMS: atom_id res chain seq x y z
N GLU A 1 6.50 26.03 -27.94
CA GLU A 1 7.12 25.48 -26.73
C GLU A 1 6.23 24.34 -26.29
N ASP A 2 6.77 23.13 -26.22
CA ASP A 2 6.01 21.96 -25.81
C ASP A 2 5.98 21.92 -24.27
N ASP A 3 4.79 22.05 -23.69
CA ASP A 3 4.57 21.87 -22.27
C ASP A 3 4.71 20.38 -21.92
N LEU A 4 5.47 20.08 -20.87
CA LEU A 4 5.60 18.73 -20.36
C LEU A 4 4.84 18.59 -19.04
N THR A 5 3.90 17.66 -19.00
CA THR A 5 3.14 17.37 -17.81
C THR A 5 3.86 16.30 -16.97
N HIS A 6 4.02 16.57 -15.69
CA HIS A 6 4.51 15.61 -14.70
C HIS A 6 3.45 15.35 -13.64
N TYR A 7 3.40 14.13 -13.18
CA TYR A 7 2.62 13.74 -12.00
C TYR A 7 3.56 13.38 -10.86
N TYR A 8 3.20 13.80 -9.67
CA TYR A 8 3.97 13.56 -8.45
C TYR A 8 3.10 12.85 -7.43
N VAL A 9 3.69 11.87 -6.76
CA VAL A 9 3.09 11.22 -5.59
C VAL A 9 4.10 11.22 -4.45
N ALA A 10 3.61 11.12 -3.23
CA ALA A 10 4.42 11.05 -2.03
C ALA A 10 3.99 9.89 -1.14
N THR A 11 4.96 9.24 -0.50
CA THR A 11 4.75 8.19 0.49
C THR A 11 5.28 8.63 1.84
N TYR A 12 4.71 8.10 2.92
CA TYR A 12 5.29 8.21 4.26
C TYR A 12 6.29 7.10 4.50
N VAL A 13 7.37 7.42 5.22
CA VAL A 13 8.40 6.44 5.57
C VAL A 13 8.68 6.51 7.07
N THR A 14 8.69 5.35 7.73
CA THR A 14 9.05 5.22 9.13
C THR A 14 10.57 5.20 9.32
N ASP A 15 11.03 5.43 10.55
CA ASP A 15 12.45 5.38 10.91
C ASP A 15 13.06 3.96 10.82
N TRP A 16 12.24 2.91 10.75
CA TRP A 16 12.69 1.54 10.45
C TRP A 16 12.51 1.11 8.99
N GLY A 17 12.10 2.06 8.10
CA GLY A 17 12.11 1.86 6.65
C GLY A 17 10.82 1.30 6.04
N GLU A 18 9.74 1.20 6.81
CA GLU A 18 8.42 0.86 6.26
C GLU A 18 7.89 2.04 5.43
N GLU A 19 7.32 1.75 4.28
CA GLU A 19 6.81 2.74 3.33
C GLU A 19 5.31 2.55 3.08
N SER A 20 4.56 3.64 3.12
CA SER A 20 3.12 3.63 2.89
C SER A 20 2.77 3.51 1.41
N GLN A 21 1.49 3.27 1.11
CA GLN A 21 0.94 3.54 -0.21
C GLN A 21 1.14 5.02 -0.58
N PRO A 22 1.20 5.35 -1.90
CA PRO A 22 1.34 6.72 -2.36
C PRO A 22 0.07 7.56 -2.11
N SER A 23 0.27 8.87 -2.10
CA SER A 23 -0.83 9.84 -2.19
C SER A 23 -1.48 9.80 -3.57
N ASP A 24 -2.64 10.47 -3.71
CA ASP A 24 -3.18 10.78 -5.03
C ASP A 24 -2.16 11.57 -5.86
N PRO A 25 -2.10 11.35 -7.20
CA PRO A 25 -1.19 12.07 -8.08
C PRO A 25 -1.53 13.56 -8.16
N VAL A 26 -0.49 14.40 -8.12
CA VAL A 26 -0.60 15.84 -8.32
C VAL A 26 0.07 16.23 -9.61
N GLN A 27 -0.67 16.88 -10.50
CA GLN A 27 -0.18 17.34 -11.80
C GLN A 27 0.63 18.64 -11.68
N MET A 28 1.70 18.72 -12.46
CA MET A 28 2.49 19.92 -12.65
C MET A 28 2.91 20.05 -14.12
N GLU A 29 2.75 21.23 -14.69
CA GLU A 29 3.20 21.56 -16.04
C GLU A 29 4.57 22.25 -15.98
N THR A 30 5.45 21.88 -16.88
CA THR A 30 6.80 22.47 -17.03
C THR A 30 7.09 22.71 -18.50
N VAL A 31 7.98 23.65 -18.79
CA VAL A 31 8.36 24.05 -20.15
C VAL A 31 9.74 23.48 -20.51
N LEU A 32 9.79 22.77 -21.63
CA LEU A 32 11.05 22.22 -22.16
C LEU A 32 11.98 23.34 -22.72
N PRO A 33 13.32 23.10 -22.84
CA PRO A 33 14.02 21.83 -22.56
C PRO A 33 14.55 21.70 -21.14
N THR A 34 14.63 22.78 -20.38
CA THR A 34 15.13 22.78 -18.99
C THR A 34 14.12 23.41 -18.06
N TRP A 35 13.80 22.72 -16.99
CA TRP A 35 12.83 23.18 -16.00
C TRP A 35 13.33 22.93 -14.57
N SER A 36 12.81 23.71 -13.64
CA SER A 36 12.92 23.48 -12.22
C SER A 36 11.57 23.67 -11.56
N ALA A 37 11.25 22.84 -10.60
CA ALA A 37 10.00 22.85 -9.86
C ALA A 37 10.26 22.92 -8.37
N ARG A 38 9.41 23.64 -7.64
CA ARG A 38 9.39 23.64 -6.17
C ARG A 38 8.07 23.11 -5.68
N LEU A 39 8.08 21.88 -5.24
CA LEU A 39 6.89 21.21 -4.70
C LEU A 39 6.68 21.60 -3.25
N ARG A 40 5.45 21.91 -2.88
CA ARG A 40 5.03 22.00 -1.48
C ARG A 40 4.50 20.64 -1.05
N VAL A 41 5.21 19.98 -0.16
CA VAL A 41 4.85 18.67 0.38
C VAL A 41 4.15 18.91 1.72
N ASN A 42 2.85 18.63 1.78
CA ASN A 42 2.04 18.81 2.99
C ASN A 42 1.96 17.49 3.77
N TYR A 43 1.99 17.59 5.09
CA TYR A 43 1.71 16.50 6.01
C TYR A 43 0.79 17.03 7.12
N TYR A 44 -0.39 16.42 7.22
CA TYR A 44 -1.51 17.01 7.96
C TYR A 44 -1.67 16.51 9.40
N ASP A 45 -0.89 15.53 9.82
CA ASP A 45 -1.09 14.90 11.10
C ASP A 45 0.12 15.07 12.01
N VAL A 46 -0.09 15.78 13.13
CA VAL A 46 0.90 15.94 14.21
C VAL A 46 1.21 14.62 14.94
N SER A 47 0.42 13.58 14.73
CA SER A 47 0.64 12.26 15.32
C SER A 47 1.64 11.39 14.55
N LEU A 48 2.16 11.84 13.41
CA LEU A 48 3.09 11.07 12.56
C LEU A 48 4.31 10.56 13.33
N SER A 49 4.86 11.39 14.22
CA SER A 49 5.98 11.00 15.08
C SER A 49 5.65 9.88 16.07
N ALA A 50 4.39 9.77 16.51
CA ALA A 50 3.94 8.71 17.41
C ALA A 50 3.90 7.33 16.70
N TYR A 51 3.85 7.33 15.37
CA TYR A 51 3.93 6.14 14.53
C TYR A 51 5.34 5.91 13.95
N GLY A 52 6.34 6.68 14.40
CA GLY A 52 7.71 6.58 13.88
C GLY A 52 7.85 7.06 12.43
N ILE A 53 6.88 7.81 11.91
CA ILE A 53 6.94 8.37 10.56
C ILE A 53 7.80 9.63 10.60
N THR A 54 8.96 9.59 9.94
CA THR A 54 9.97 10.64 10.00
C THR A 54 10.26 11.30 8.67
N LYS A 55 9.89 10.65 7.56
CA LYS A 55 10.21 11.11 6.21
C LYS A 55 9.04 10.94 5.26
N MET A 56 9.14 11.67 4.13
CA MET A 56 8.32 11.40 2.95
C MET A 56 9.24 11.21 1.75
N ARG A 57 8.98 10.19 0.94
CA ARG A 57 9.61 10.00 -0.37
C ARG A 57 8.75 10.61 -1.44
N ILE A 58 9.40 11.21 -2.42
CA ILE A 58 8.76 11.87 -3.54
C ILE A 58 9.09 11.12 -4.81
N TYR A 59 8.05 10.88 -5.61
CA TYR A 59 8.15 10.16 -6.87
C TYR A 59 7.54 11.01 -7.98
N ARG A 60 8.10 10.88 -9.19
CA ARG A 60 7.62 11.57 -10.39
C ARG A 60 7.32 10.56 -11.49
N SER A 61 6.25 10.81 -12.26
CA SER A 61 5.88 9.98 -13.40
C SER A 61 6.96 9.98 -14.49
N VAL A 62 7.14 8.82 -15.12
CA VAL A 62 8.04 8.66 -16.28
C VAL A 62 7.44 9.31 -17.53
N THR A 63 6.12 9.29 -17.63
CA THR A 63 5.36 9.84 -18.76
C THR A 63 4.33 10.84 -18.28
N SER A 64 3.72 11.58 -19.21
CA SER A 64 2.68 12.57 -18.96
C SER A 64 1.29 11.96 -18.69
N THR A 65 1.20 10.79 -18.08
CA THR A 65 -0.06 10.13 -17.74
C THR A 65 -0.10 9.75 -16.25
N GLU A 66 -1.29 9.78 -15.65
CA GLU A 66 -1.49 9.42 -14.24
C GLU A 66 -1.21 7.93 -13.94
N GLN A 67 -1.36 7.06 -14.95
CA GLN A 67 -1.08 5.62 -14.86
C GLN A 67 0.36 5.26 -15.22
N ALA A 68 1.26 6.24 -15.29
CA ALA A 68 2.67 6.00 -15.56
C ALA A 68 3.37 5.38 -14.35
N GLU A 69 4.48 4.69 -14.60
CA GLU A 69 5.41 4.34 -13.54
C GLU A 69 5.96 5.60 -12.87
N PHE A 70 6.09 5.56 -11.56
CA PHE A 70 6.63 6.64 -10.76
C PHE A 70 8.06 6.29 -10.30
N LEU A 71 9.00 7.17 -10.59
CA LEU A 71 10.39 7.03 -10.18
C LEU A 71 10.69 7.87 -8.94
N TYR A 72 11.42 7.30 -8.01
CA TYR A 72 11.94 8.00 -6.84
C TYR A 72 12.83 9.15 -7.26
N ILE A 73 12.55 10.36 -6.77
CA ILE A 73 13.31 11.57 -7.07
C ILE A 73 13.94 12.21 -5.85
N GLY A 74 13.58 11.78 -4.66
CA GLY A 74 14.18 12.25 -3.42
C GLY A 74 13.27 12.07 -2.21
N GLU A 75 13.78 12.51 -1.05
CA GLU A 75 13.02 12.45 0.21
C GLU A 75 13.13 13.77 0.96
N VAL A 76 12.18 14.00 1.84
CA VAL A 76 12.15 15.14 2.78
C VAL A 76 11.91 14.65 4.19
N GLU A 77 12.60 15.26 5.14
CA GLU A 77 12.35 15.04 6.56
C GLU A 77 11.04 15.73 6.98
N ILE A 78 10.26 15.07 7.81
CA ILE A 78 9.07 15.65 8.43
C ILE A 78 9.51 16.47 9.65
N ASN A 79 9.22 17.76 9.61
CA ASN A 79 9.42 18.63 10.77
C ASN A 79 8.12 18.67 11.58
N PRO A 80 8.10 18.17 12.83
CA PRO A 80 6.89 18.14 13.64
C PRO A 80 6.34 19.53 13.99
N ASP A 81 7.16 20.57 13.88
CA ASP A 81 6.77 21.96 14.17
C ASP A 81 6.07 22.67 13.00
N THR A 82 6.00 22.02 11.84
CA THR A 82 5.38 22.56 10.63
C THR A 82 4.41 21.55 10.02
N SER A 83 3.49 22.03 9.17
CA SER A 83 2.55 21.17 8.44
C SER A 83 2.95 20.94 6.99
N PHE A 84 4.10 21.44 6.58
CA PHE A 84 4.61 21.28 5.23
C PHE A 84 6.12 21.49 5.16
N THR A 85 6.72 20.99 4.07
CA THR A 85 8.08 21.32 3.65
C THR A 85 8.11 21.59 2.15
N HIS A 86 9.28 21.93 1.62
CA HIS A 86 9.47 22.09 0.18
C HIS A 86 10.48 21.10 -0.35
N PHE A 87 10.21 20.57 -1.53
CA PHE A 87 11.12 19.73 -2.29
C PHE A 87 11.41 20.37 -3.65
N GLY A 88 12.67 20.40 -4.04
CA GLY A 88 13.12 20.91 -5.35
C GLY A 88 13.32 19.77 -6.34
N ASP A 89 12.72 19.88 -7.52
CA ASP A 89 12.93 18.96 -8.63
C ASP A 89 13.37 19.71 -9.88
N SER A 90 13.96 19.02 -10.85
CA SER A 90 14.41 19.64 -12.11
C SER A 90 14.58 18.60 -13.23
N SER A 91 14.72 19.08 -14.46
CA SER A 91 15.01 18.27 -15.63
C SER A 91 16.31 17.44 -15.52
N TYR A 92 17.23 17.80 -14.63
CA TYR A 92 18.48 17.06 -14.38
C TYR A 92 18.30 15.87 -13.43
N ASN A 93 17.18 15.79 -12.72
CA ASN A 93 16.89 14.66 -11.86
C ASN A 93 16.29 13.53 -12.70
N LEU A 94 17.09 12.51 -12.98
CA LEU A 94 16.69 11.37 -13.83
C LEU A 94 15.80 10.35 -13.10
N GLY A 95 15.66 10.52 -11.78
CA GLY A 95 14.96 9.57 -10.94
C GLY A 95 15.78 8.31 -10.61
N GLY A 96 15.27 7.52 -9.70
CA GLY A 96 15.89 6.29 -9.19
C GLY A 96 14.98 5.06 -9.40
N THR A 97 14.79 4.30 -8.33
CA THR A 97 13.96 3.09 -8.35
C THR A 97 12.48 3.40 -8.56
N THR A 98 11.77 2.49 -9.22
CA THR A 98 10.32 2.57 -9.39
C THR A 98 9.60 2.41 -8.05
N LEU A 99 8.51 3.12 -7.87
CA LEU A 99 7.59 2.96 -6.75
C LEU A 99 7.05 1.52 -6.73
N SER A 100 7.13 0.87 -5.58
CA SER A 100 6.69 -0.52 -5.40
C SER A 100 5.51 -0.67 -4.41
N THR A 101 5.04 0.43 -3.84
CA THR A 101 4.03 0.43 -2.77
C THR A 101 2.64 0.87 -3.25
N GLU A 102 2.39 0.86 -4.56
CA GLU A 102 1.13 1.33 -5.16
C GLU A 102 -0.11 0.61 -4.62
N ASN A 103 0.04 -0.68 -4.31
CA ASN A 103 -1.03 -1.54 -3.82
C ASN A 103 -0.95 -1.79 -2.30
N TYR A 104 -0.22 -0.97 -1.55
CA TYR A 104 -0.11 -1.12 -0.09
C TYR A 104 -1.31 -0.50 0.64
N ASP A 105 -2.50 -0.98 0.28
CA ASP A 105 -3.72 -0.52 0.95
C ASP A 105 -3.69 -0.77 2.45
N ARG A 106 -4.26 0.15 3.21
CA ARG A 106 -4.40 0.00 4.65
C ARG A 106 -5.34 -1.16 5.01
N PRO A 107 -5.15 -1.81 6.15
CA PRO A 107 -6.08 -2.82 6.64
C PRO A 107 -7.52 -2.30 6.67
N ALA A 108 -8.47 -3.12 6.22
CA ALA A 108 -9.88 -2.77 6.21
C ALA A 108 -10.38 -2.39 7.60
N LYS A 109 -11.24 -1.37 7.68
CA LYS A 109 -11.86 -0.96 8.95
C LYS A 109 -12.66 -2.12 9.55
N GLY A 110 -12.35 -2.46 10.80
CA GLY A 110 -13.00 -3.58 11.51
C GLY A 110 -12.38 -4.93 11.20
N LEU A 111 -11.21 -4.97 10.56
CA LEU A 111 -10.43 -6.20 10.40
C LEU A 111 -10.13 -6.83 11.75
N LYS A 112 -10.35 -8.14 11.88
CA LYS A 112 -10.18 -8.91 13.12
C LYS A 112 -9.73 -10.32 12.83
N GLY A 113 -9.40 -11.08 13.89
CA GLY A 113 -8.98 -12.48 13.79
C GLY A 113 -7.67 -12.65 13.06
N LEU A 114 -6.73 -11.72 13.25
CA LEU A 114 -5.43 -11.75 12.59
C LEU A 114 -4.72 -13.07 12.86
N THR A 115 -4.30 -13.74 11.79
CA THR A 115 -3.65 -15.04 11.83
C THR A 115 -2.45 -15.03 10.88
N GLN A 116 -1.28 -15.32 11.39
CA GLN A 116 -0.05 -15.44 10.58
C GLN A 116 0.03 -16.81 9.91
N MET A 117 0.37 -16.81 8.64
CA MET A 117 0.60 -18.01 7.82
C MET A 117 2.11 -18.25 7.64
N ALA A 118 2.50 -19.49 7.30
CA ALA A 118 3.92 -19.87 7.19
C ALA A 118 4.68 -19.15 6.04
N ASN A 119 3.97 -18.62 5.04
CA ASN A 119 4.53 -17.87 3.93
C ASN A 119 4.72 -16.37 4.22
N GLY A 120 4.64 -15.95 5.48
CA GLY A 120 4.79 -14.55 5.90
C GLY A 120 3.56 -13.68 5.66
N VAL A 121 2.46 -14.26 5.17
CA VAL A 121 1.18 -13.57 4.98
C VAL A 121 0.43 -13.48 6.30
N VAL A 122 -0.16 -12.33 6.58
CA VAL A 122 -1.14 -12.16 7.65
C VAL A 122 -2.54 -12.16 7.04
N ALA A 123 -3.40 -13.05 7.52
CA ALA A 123 -4.80 -13.09 7.16
C ALA A 123 -5.65 -12.45 8.27
N GLY A 124 -6.74 -11.80 7.87
CA GLY A 124 -7.76 -11.27 8.77
C GLY A 124 -9.12 -11.28 8.10
N TYR A 125 -10.18 -10.96 8.81
CA TYR A 125 -11.52 -10.90 8.23
C TYR A 125 -12.40 -9.80 8.79
N PHE A 126 -13.37 -9.39 7.98
CA PHE A 126 -14.51 -8.58 8.41
C PHE A 126 -15.78 -9.04 7.68
N GLY A 127 -16.88 -9.22 8.40
CA GLY A 127 -18.11 -9.75 7.80
C GLY A 127 -17.88 -11.09 7.07
N ARG A 128 -18.07 -11.10 5.75
CA ARG A 128 -17.85 -12.26 4.87
C ARG A 128 -16.54 -12.22 4.11
N THR A 129 -15.74 -11.19 4.31
CA THR A 129 -14.51 -10.97 3.54
C THR A 129 -13.31 -11.42 4.33
N VAL A 130 -12.48 -12.24 3.71
CA VAL A 130 -11.12 -12.60 4.18
C VAL A 130 -10.13 -11.74 3.41
N CYS A 131 -9.23 -11.09 4.15
CA CYS A 131 -8.20 -10.20 3.62
C CYS A 131 -6.83 -10.81 3.88
N PHE A 132 -5.93 -10.67 2.93
CA PHE A 132 -4.54 -11.14 3.05
C PHE A 132 -3.58 -9.96 2.89
N SER A 133 -2.53 -9.94 3.71
CA SER A 133 -1.45 -8.96 3.57
C SER A 133 -0.50 -9.33 2.43
N GLU A 134 0.34 -8.39 2.02
CA GLU A 134 1.55 -8.71 1.29
C GLU A 134 2.44 -9.64 2.14
N PRO A 135 3.16 -10.61 1.52
CA PRO A 135 4.09 -11.46 2.26
C PRO A 135 5.17 -10.65 2.96
N TYR A 136 5.34 -10.89 4.25
CA TYR A 136 6.31 -10.19 5.12
C TYR A 136 6.08 -8.69 5.32
N ILE A 137 4.93 -8.15 4.83
CA ILE A 137 4.54 -6.75 4.99
C ILE A 137 3.16 -6.71 5.67
N PRO A 138 3.10 -6.86 7.00
CA PRO A 138 1.86 -7.12 7.74
C PRO A 138 0.92 -5.90 7.84
N TYR A 139 1.33 -4.74 7.37
CA TYR A 139 0.51 -3.52 7.35
C TYR A 139 -0.10 -3.23 5.96
N ALA A 140 0.34 -3.91 4.90
CA ALA A 140 -0.17 -3.75 3.54
C ALA A 140 -1.21 -4.84 3.22
N PHE A 141 -2.47 -4.44 3.00
CA PHE A 141 -3.59 -5.33 2.69
C PHE A 141 -4.24 -4.95 1.36
N PRO A 142 -3.63 -5.31 0.22
CA PRO A 142 -4.18 -4.99 -1.09
C PRO A 142 -5.65 -5.41 -1.22
N ILE A 143 -6.48 -4.53 -1.77
CA ILE A 143 -7.90 -4.80 -1.98
C ILE A 143 -8.08 -6.01 -2.90
N GLU A 144 -7.16 -6.23 -3.82
CA GLU A 144 -7.15 -7.35 -4.75
C GLU A 144 -7.00 -8.71 -4.08
N TYR A 145 -6.46 -8.75 -2.84
CA TYR A 145 -6.28 -9.98 -2.06
C TYR A 145 -7.45 -10.25 -1.10
N GLN A 146 -8.60 -9.64 -1.37
CA GLN A 146 -9.83 -9.89 -0.62
C GLN A 146 -10.67 -10.97 -1.29
N ILE A 147 -11.07 -11.98 -0.54
CA ILE A 147 -11.89 -13.08 -1.03
C ILE A 147 -13.13 -13.22 -0.15
N ASN A 148 -14.29 -13.25 -0.80
CA ASN A 148 -15.58 -13.37 -0.10
C ASN A 148 -16.00 -14.82 0.10
N THR A 149 -16.60 -15.09 1.26
CA THR A 149 -17.35 -16.32 1.58
C THR A 149 -18.86 -16.08 1.46
N GLU A 150 -19.66 -17.12 1.46
CA GLU A 150 -21.14 -16.97 1.41
C GLU A 150 -21.72 -16.47 2.75
N ASP A 151 -21.18 -16.98 3.84
CA ASP A 151 -21.64 -16.66 5.20
C ASP A 151 -20.61 -15.84 5.95
N ASN A 152 -21.03 -15.18 7.03
CA ASN A 152 -20.12 -14.42 7.88
C ASN A 152 -19.01 -15.31 8.46
N VAL A 153 -17.80 -14.83 8.38
CA VAL A 153 -16.63 -15.48 8.97
C VAL A 153 -16.68 -15.30 10.48
N VAL A 154 -16.41 -16.37 11.21
CA VAL A 154 -16.38 -16.39 12.67
C VAL A 154 -14.99 -16.69 13.23
N GLY A 155 -14.09 -17.24 12.44
CA GLY A 155 -12.72 -17.51 12.86
C GLY A 155 -11.81 -17.98 11.73
N LEU A 156 -10.51 -17.80 11.95
CA LEU A 156 -9.43 -18.24 11.06
C LEU A 156 -8.46 -19.13 11.82
N ALA A 157 -7.89 -20.12 11.13
CA ALA A 157 -6.79 -20.91 11.63
C ALA A 157 -5.79 -21.24 10.52
N SER A 158 -4.52 -20.89 10.70
CA SER A 158 -3.48 -21.24 9.74
C SER A 158 -3.05 -22.71 9.87
N MET A 159 -2.81 -23.32 8.73
CA MET A 159 -2.26 -24.69 8.62
C MET A 159 -1.16 -24.66 7.54
N GLY A 160 0.04 -24.28 7.95
CA GLY A 160 1.14 -24.02 7.01
C GLY A 160 0.81 -22.81 6.11
N THR A 161 0.83 -23.05 4.81
CA THR A 161 0.45 -22.04 3.79
C THR A 161 -1.04 -22.02 3.47
N ASN A 162 -1.83 -22.89 4.09
CA ASN A 162 -3.28 -22.95 3.97
C ASN A 162 -3.95 -22.21 5.13
N LEU A 163 -5.18 -21.75 4.90
CA LEU A 163 -5.99 -21.11 5.91
C LEU A 163 -7.37 -21.80 5.99
N VAL A 164 -7.71 -22.29 7.16
CA VAL A 164 -9.06 -22.75 7.45
C VAL A 164 -9.91 -21.56 7.89
N VAL A 165 -11.02 -21.35 7.20
CA VAL A 165 -11.96 -20.26 7.45
C VAL A 165 -13.27 -20.84 7.94
N CYS A 166 -13.57 -20.60 9.21
CA CYS A 166 -14.84 -20.98 9.81
C CYS A 166 -15.87 -19.88 9.56
N THR A 167 -17.03 -20.25 9.06
CA THR A 167 -18.17 -19.34 8.83
C THR A 167 -19.35 -19.74 9.67
N GLN A 168 -20.42 -18.96 9.65
CA GLN A 168 -21.71 -19.34 10.27
C GLN A 168 -22.41 -20.50 9.55
N GLY A 169 -21.97 -20.81 8.33
CA GLY A 169 -22.46 -21.92 7.53
C GLY A 169 -21.33 -22.92 7.23
N THR A 170 -21.01 -23.13 5.96
CA THR A 170 -20.00 -24.08 5.53
C THR A 170 -18.58 -23.49 5.71
N PRO A 171 -17.65 -24.23 6.33
CA PRO A 171 -16.26 -23.80 6.40
C PRO A 171 -15.56 -23.90 5.04
N TYR A 172 -14.47 -23.12 4.90
CA TYR A 172 -13.65 -23.08 3.68
C TYR A 172 -12.19 -23.41 3.99
N LEU A 173 -11.53 -24.00 3.00
CA LEU A 173 -10.08 -24.10 2.93
C LEU A 173 -9.58 -23.12 1.88
N PHE A 174 -8.74 -22.18 2.30
CA PHE A 174 -8.03 -21.27 1.42
C PHE A 174 -6.64 -21.82 1.19
N GLN A 175 -6.22 -21.87 -0.06
CA GLN A 175 -4.95 -22.46 -0.49
C GLN A 175 -4.28 -21.54 -1.51
N GLY A 176 -2.96 -21.35 -1.35
CA GLY A 176 -2.14 -20.55 -2.27
C GLY A 176 -0.72 -20.41 -1.73
N THR A 177 0.23 -20.15 -2.60
CA THR A 177 1.62 -19.91 -2.21
C THR A 177 1.89 -18.44 -1.86
N THR A 178 1.12 -17.54 -2.45
CA THR A 178 1.17 -16.08 -2.24
C THR A 178 -0.24 -15.53 -2.04
N SER A 179 -0.36 -14.34 -1.50
CA SER A 179 -1.66 -13.66 -1.29
C SER A 179 -2.45 -13.50 -2.58
N SER A 180 -1.78 -13.19 -3.69
CA SER A 180 -2.39 -13.02 -5.03
C SER A 180 -2.88 -14.32 -5.66
N THR A 181 -2.39 -15.47 -5.21
CA THR A 181 -2.76 -16.80 -5.74
C THR A 181 -3.72 -17.57 -4.84
N MET A 182 -4.20 -16.94 -3.76
CA MET A 182 -5.15 -17.58 -2.86
C MET A 182 -6.45 -17.91 -3.56
N THR A 183 -6.89 -19.15 -3.41
CA THR A 183 -8.19 -19.65 -3.85
C THR A 183 -8.92 -20.29 -2.69
N ASN A 184 -10.24 -20.38 -2.76
CA ASN A 184 -11.04 -21.00 -1.73
C ASN A 184 -11.80 -22.22 -2.24
N ALA A 185 -11.96 -23.23 -1.38
CA ALA A 185 -12.81 -24.38 -1.60
C ALA A 185 -13.65 -24.62 -0.34
N ARG A 186 -14.91 -24.98 -0.52
CA ARG A 186 -15.77 -25.41 0.58
C ARG A 186 -15.31 -26.75 1.14
N ILE A 187 -15.31 -26.88 2.45
CA ILE A 187 -15.08 -28.17 3.11
C ILE A 187 -16.45 -28.87 3.25
N PRO A 188 -16.64 -30.03 2.58
CA PRO A 188 -17.90 -30.76 2.72
C PRO A 188 -18.09 -31.17 4.18
N VAL A 189 -19.17 -30.73 4.80
CA VAL A 189 -19.58 -31.18 6.13
C VAL A 189 -20.54 -32.33 5.93
N GLN A 190 -20.18 -33.52 6.38
CA GLN A 190 -21.15 -34.62 6.46
C GLN A 190 -22.15 -34.29 7.56
N GLN A 191 -23.40 -34.24 7.18
CA GLN A 191 -24.52 -34.14 8.13
C GLN A 191 -24.76 -35.50 8.78
#